data_ccec87b117ebf2a19bf8b6aa9caac100
#
_entry.id   ccec87b117ebf2a19bf8b6aa9caac100
#
_cell.length_a   1.000
_cell.length_b   1.000
_cell.length_c   1.000
_cell.angle_alpha   90.00
_cell.angle_beta   90.00
_cell.angle_gamma   90.00
#
_symmetry.space_group_name_H-M   'P 1'
#
loop_
_entity.id
_entity.type
_entity.pdbx_description
1 polymer ?
#
loop_
_entity_poly.entity_id
_entity_poly.type
_entity_poly.pdbx_seq_one_letter_code
_entity_poly.pdbx_strand_id
1 'polypeptide(L)'
;MNRILALGILTAAGTLTVAIAAQQPPPAPSVDQLTVEKVKDNLFVIRGGDSGGNVAVFVTAKGVTLVDSKNPGWGQPLLDKVKTLTERPVTMVINTHLHYDHVSGNVAMPAATEIVAHAYTAKNIATPGPIADSTTPPQNVFKENPGKGIPKRTFTDKLTIGSGADRIDLYHFGPAHTGGDAFVAFPAHRIMHVGDTYPRNGLPIMDRGNGGSGVHYANTIRKAVKGVPNIDSIINGHTPANTTPADMLRFADFVSEFVAYVQAGKKAGKSAEQVAKEWKTPATYKDFADPPVMERLTSYVTLIFEETK
;
A
#
# COMPACT_ATOMS: atom_id res chain seq x y z
N MET A 1 -4.65 -1.58 89.70
CA MET A 1 -4.51 -2.75 88.78
C MET A 1 -5.09 -2.39 87.46
N ASN A 2 -4.29 -1.83 86.57
CA ASN A 2 -4.73 -1.43 85.20
C ASN A 2 -4.14 -2.42 84.19
N ARG A 3 -4.99 -3.14 83.50
CA ARG A 3 -4.60 -4.00 82.34
C ARG A 3 -4.73 -3.16 81.07
N ILE A 4 -3.58 -2.89 80.41
CA ILE A 4 -3.51 -2.31 79.09
C ILE A 4 -3.58 -3.45 78.08
N LEU A 5 -4.64 -3.46 77.23
CA LEU A 5 -4.69 -4.29 76.05
C LEU A 5 -3.98 -3.58 74.90
N ALA A 6 -2.94 -4.17 74.38
CA ALA A 6 -2.28 -3.73 73.16
C ALA A 6 -2.94 -4.39 71.97
N LEU A 7 -3.58 -3.61 71.08
CA LEU A 7 -4.14 -4.04 69.79
C LEU A 7 -3.03 -4.01 68.72
N GLY A 8 -2.58 -5.17 68.29
CA GLY A 8 -1.64 -5.27 67.21
C GLY A 8 -2.38 -5.19 65.86
N ILE A 9 -2.04 -4.15 65.07
CA ILE A 9 -2.56 -3.99 63.69
C ILE A 9 -1.57 -4.76 62.76
N LEU A 10 -2.03 -5.86 62.20
CA LEU A 10 -1.34 -6.57 61.08
C LEU A 10 -1.65 -5.84 59.76
N THR A 11 -0.70 -5.12 59.22
CA THR A 11 -0.76 -4.61 57.86
C THR A 11 -0.27 -5.68 56.88
N ALA A 12 -1.17 -6.35 56.18
CA ALA A 12 -0.80 -7.23 55.08
C ALA A 12 -0.54 -6.37 53.81
N ALA A 13 0.73 -6.18 53.47
CA ALA A 13 1.11 -5.58 52.20
C ALA A 13 0.95 -6.65 51.07
N GLY A 14 -0.18 -6.60 50.37
CA GLY A 14 -0.38 -7.40 49.16
C GLY A 14 0.41 -6.81 48.01
N THR A 15 1.49 -7.44 47.58
CA THR A 15 2.19 -7.12 46.34
C THR A 15 1.37 -7.62 45.17
N LEU A 16 0.70 -6.69 44.46
CA LEU A 16 0.04 -6.98 43.16
C LEU A 16 1.14 -7.18 42.11
N THR A 17 1.51 -8.39 41.81
CA THR A 17 2.36 -8.70 40.65
C THR A 17 1.50 -8.63 39.40
N VAL A 18 1.58 -7.50 38.67
CA VAL A 18 1.05 -7.39 37.31
C VAL A 18 1.95 -8.22 36.40
N ALA A 19 1.49 -9.40 36.02
CA ALA A 19 2.11 -10.20 34.97
C ALA A 19 1.87 -9.44 33.64
N ILE A 20 2.87 -8.72 33.17
CA ILE A 20 2.92 -8.22 31.78
C ILE A 20 3.08 -9.47 30.92
N ALA A 21 2.00 -9.91 30.29
CA ALA A 21 2.09 -10.94 29.26
C ALA A 21 2.94 -10.35 28.13
N ALA A 22 4.16 -10.85 28.00
CA ALA A 22 5.03 -10.51 26.89
C ALA A 22 4.30 -10.96 25.60
N GLN A 23 3.90 -10.01 24.78
CA GLN A 23 3.28 -10.27 23.50
C GLN A 23 4.32 -11.03 22.67
N GLN A 24 4.01 -12.26 22.28
CA GLN A 24 4.92 -13.04 21.44
C GLN A 24 5.17 -12.25 20.15
N PRO A 25 6.42 -12.20 19.67
CA PRO A 25 6.71 -11.57 18.40
C PRO A 25 5.87 -12.25 17.29
N PRO A 26 5.42 -11.50 16.30
CA PRO A 26 4.67 -12.09 15.19
C PRO A 26 5.48 -13.24 14.56
N PRO A 27 4.83 -14.30 14.08
CA PRO A 27 5.52 -15.41 13.45
C PRO A 27 6.37 -14.92 12.28
N ALA A 28 7.53 -15.55 12.08
CA ALA A 28 8.40 -15.23 10.95
C ALA A 28 7.66 -15.41 9.62
N PRO A 29 7.97 -14.59 8.59
CA PRO A 29 7.42 -14.75 7.26
C PRO A 29 7.60 -16.18 6.71
N SER A 30 6.50 -16.77 6.21
CA SER A 30 6.49 -18.15 5.71
C SER A 30 5.70 -18.24 4.41
N VAL A 31 6.12 -19.12 3.50
CA VAL A 31 5.46 -19.42 2.23
C VAL A 31 4.01 -19.88 2.42
N ASP A 32 3.68 -20.55 3.52
CA ASP A 32 2.34 -21.07 3.82
C ASP A 32 1.32 -19.97 4.16
N GLN A 33 1.80 -18.79 4.56
CA GLN A 33 0.96 -17.63 4.81
C GLN A 33 0.56 -16.89 3.53
N LEU A 34 1.14 -17.29 2.39
CA LEU A 34 0.82 -16.73 1.07
C LEU A 34 -0.16 -17.62 0.34
N THR A 35 -1.22 -17.02 -0.19
CA THR A 35 -2.21 -17.67 -1.04
C THR A 35 -2.00 -17.28 -2.50
N VAL A 36 -2.41 -18.14 -3.43
CA VAL A 36 -2.32 -17.90 -4.87
C VAL A 36 -3.71 -17.94 -5.47
N GLU A 37 -4.05 -16.90 -6.23
CA GLU A 37 -5.21 -16.89 -7.12
C GLU A 37 -4.75 -16.91 -8.57
N LYS A 38 -5.20 -17.89 -9.36
CA LYS A 38 -5.00 -17.90 -10.82
C LYS A 38 -6.04 -16.99 -11.46
N VAL A 39 -5.60 -15.85 -12.00
CA VAL A 39 -6.50 -14.88 -12.63
C VAL A 39 -6.69 -15.16 -14.13
N LYS A 40 -5.61 -15.53 -14.80
CA LYS A 40 -5.58 -15.98 -16.21
C LYS A 40 -4.52 -17.10 -16.35
N ASP A 41 -4.38 -17.68 -17.54
CA ASP A 41 -3.52 -18.86 -17.73
C ASP A 41 -2.10 -18.69 -17.22
N ASN A 42 -1.48 -17.53 -17.41
CA ASN A 42 -0.11 -17.23 -17.02
C ASN A 42 -0.01 -15.98 -16.13
N LEU A 43 -1.14 -15.52 -15.57
CA LEU A 43 -1.20 -14.40 -14.64
C LEU A 43 -1.86 -14.83 -13.33
N PHE A 44 -1.13 -14.69 -12.24
CA PHE A 44 -1.55 -15.05 -10.89
C PHE A 44 -1.45 -13.83 -9.96
N VAL A 45 -2.15 -13.89 -8.83
CA VAL A 45 -2.00 -12.92 -7.74
C VAL A 45 -1.63 -13.67 -6.47
N ILE A 46 -0.54 -13.25 -5.82
CA ILE A 46 -0.14 -13.73 -4.51
C ILE A 46 -0.65 -12.73 -3.47
N ARG A 47 -1.44 -13.24 -2.52
CA ARG A 47 -2.04 -12.48 -1.43
C ARG A 47 -1.60 -13.02 -0.07
N GLY A 48 -2.00 -12.35 1.01
CA GLY A 48 -1.64 -12.73 2.37
C GLY A 48 -0.24 -12.26 2.79
N GLY A 49 0.25 -12.78 3.91
CA GLY A 49 1.48 -12.32 4.53
C GLY A 49 1.31 -10.93 5.17
N ASP A 50 1.18 -10.86 6.47
CA ASP A 50 1.19 -9.69 7.35
C ASP A 50 0.71 -8.32 6.79
N SER A 51 -0.37 -8.27 6.05
CA SER A 51 -0.91 -7.06 5.41
C SER A 51 -0.09 -6.45 4.25
N GLY A 52 1.01 -7.07 3.81
CA GLY A 52 1.78 -6.57 2.64
C GLY A 52 0.97 -6.60 1.35
N GLY A 53 1.29 -5.69 0.43
CA GLY A 53 0.58 -5.49 -0.83
C GLY A 53 0.40 -6.76 -1.66
N ASN A 54 -0.67 -6.84 -2.44
CA ASN A 54 -0.90 -7.91 -3.40
C ASN A 54 0.18 -7.89 -4.49
N VAL A 55 0.65 -9.07 -4.90
CA VAL A 55 1.70 -9.21 -5.91
C VAL A 55 1.13 -9.91 -7.14
N ALA A 56 1.20 -9.27 -8.31
CA ALA A 56 0.92 -9.98 -9.55
C ALA A 56 2.16 -10.77 -10.01
N VAL A 57 1.93 -11.99 -10.50
CA VAL A 57 2.96 -12.90 -11.03
C VAL A 57 2.62 -13.21 -12.46
N PHE A 58 3.38 -12.66 -13.39
CA PHE A 58 3.20 -12.86 -14.82
C PHE A 58 4.29 -13.76 -15.38
N VAL A 59 3.90 -14.95 -15.83
CA VAL A 59 4.81 -15.99 -16.31
C VAL A 59 4.86 -15.96 -17.84
N THR A 60 6.04 -15.76 -18.41
CA THR A 60 6.27 -15.75 -19.86
C THR A 60 7.38 -16.71 -20.26
N ALA A 61 7.60 -16.89 -21.55
CA ALA A 61 8.72 -17.70 -22.05
C ALA A 61 10.09 -17.14 -21.59
N LYS A 62 10.18 -15.84 -21.32
CA LYS A 62 11.42 -15.13 -20.91
C LYS A 62 11.69 -15.19 -19.42
N GLY A 63 10.74 -15.65 -18.60
CA GLY A 63 10.82 -15.67 -17.15
C GLY A 63 9.58 -15.10 -16.48
N VAL A 64 9.69 -14.77 -15.22
CA VAL A 64 8.62 -14.24 -14.40
C VAL A 64 8.81 -12.73 -14.18
N THR A 65 7.75 -11.96 -14.40
CA THR A 65 7.63 -10.58 -13.96
C THR A 65 6.74 -10.51 -12.74
N LEU A 66 7.23 -9.90 -11.67
CA LEU A 66 6.44 -9.56 -10.48
C LEU A 66 6.00 -8.09 -10.55
N VAL A 67 4.80 -7.81 -10.06
CA VAL A 67 4.39 -6.44 -9.71
C VAL A 67 4.31 -6.37 -8.20
N ASP A 68 5.21 -5.59 -7.61
CA ASP A 68 5.52 -5.48 -6.18
C ASP A 68 6.21 -6.72 -5.57
N SER A 69 6.65 -6.60 -4.30
CA SER A 69 7.51 -7.61 -3.67
C SER A 69 7.31 -7.79 -2.16
N LYS A 70 6.24 -7.24 -1.58
CA LYS A 70 5.89 -7.41 -0.16
C LYS A 70 6.76 -6.64 0.86
N ASN A 71 6.43 -6.84 2.14
CA ASN A 71 7.08 -6.30 3.34
C ASN A 71 8.54 -6.76 3.55
N PRO A 72 9.29 -6.13 4.48
CA PRO A 72 10.57 -6.65 4.95
C PRO A 72 10.49 -8.13 5.37
N GLY A 73 11.48 -8.93 4.94
CA GLY A 73 11.54 -10.36 5.23
C GLY A 73 10.69 -11.26 4.32
N TRP A 74 9.77 -10.71 3.54
CA TRP A 74 8.87 -11.50 2.68
C TRP A 74 9.43 -11.84 1.29
N GLY A 75 10.58 -11.29 0.90
CA GLY A 75 11.12 -11.53 -0.44
C GLY A 75 11.43 -12.99 -0.73
N GLN A 76 12.07 -13.72 0.21
CA GLN A 76 12.36 -15.15 0.02
C GLN A 76 11.09 -16.02 0.04
N PRO A 77 10.15 -15.89 1.01
CA PRO A 77 8.85 -16.57 0.94
C PRO A 77 8.07 -16.31 -0.34
N LEU A 78 8.13 -15.08 -0.88
CA LEU A 78 7.52 -14.74 -2.16
C LEU A 78 8.17 -15.53 -3.31
N LEU A 79 9.49 -15.57 -3.38
CA LEU A 79 10.22 -16.34 -4.39
C LEU A 79 9.91 -17.85 -4.29
N ASP A 80 9.81 -18.39 -3.09
CA ASP A 80 9.46 -19.79 -2.87
C ASP A 80 8.01 -20.08 -3.28
N LYS A 81 7.08 -19.14 -3.05
CA LYS A 81 5.71 -19.26 -3.55
C LYS A 81 5.67 -19.21 -5.09
N VAL A 82 6.46 -18.35 -5.74
CA VAL A 82 6.57 -18.30 -7.21
C VAL A 82 7.07 -19.64 -7.78
N LYS A 83 8.04 -20.31 -7.13
CA LYS A 83 8.53 -21.62 -7.54
C LYS A 83 7.44 -22.71 -7.53
N THR A 84 6.39 -22.56 -6.72
CA THR A 84 5.25 -23.51 -6.77
C THR A 84 4.39 -23.34 -8.03
N LEU A 85 4.56 -22.23 -8.77
CA LEU A 85 3.80 -21.93 -9.99
C LEU A 85 4.58 -22.26 -11.25
N THR A 86 5.92 -22.12 -11.20
CA THR A 86 6.78 -22.30 -12.38
C THR A 86 8.25 -22.45 -11.99
N GLU A 87 8.99 -23.24 -12.78
CA GLU A 87 10.46 -23.35 -12.66
C GLU A 87 11.22 -22.16 -13.30
N ARG A 88 10.51 -21.23 -13.93
CA ARG A 88 11.13 -20.08 -14.59
C ARG A 88 11.64 -19.08 -13.56
N PRO A 89 12.83 -18.45 -13.77
CA PRO A 89 13.37 -17.48 -12.84
C PRO A 89 12.57 -16.17 -12.84
N VAL A 90 12.57 -15.46 -11.71
CA VAL A 90 12.13 -14.07 -11.66
C VAL A 90 13.18 -13.19 -12.35
N THR A 91 12.80 -12.60 -13.47
CA THR A 91 13.67 -11.77 -14.31
C THR A 91 13.36 -10.28 -14.20
N MET A 92 12.17 -9.94 -13.70
CA MET A 92 11.76 -8.54 -13.55
C MET A 92 10.87 -8.34 -12.33
N VAL A 93 11.03 -7.19 -11.67
CA VAL A 93 10.08 -6.64 -10.69
C VAL A 93 9.67 -5.25 -11.17
N ILE A 94 8.38 -4.97 -11.13
CA ILE A 94 7.81 -3.63 -11.38
C ILE A 94 7.24 -3.15 -10.05
N ASN A 95 7.73 -2.01 -9.53
CA ASN A 95 7.17 -1.43 -8.31
C ASN A 95 6.07 -0.44 -8.65
N THR A 96 4.90 -0.60 -8.03
CA THR A 96 3.78 0.33 -8.19
C THR A 96 4.05 1.67 -7.53
N HIS A 97 4.67 1.68 -6.34
CA HIS A 97 5.05 2.88 -5.59
C HIS A 97 6.16 2.53 -4.59
N LEU A 98 6.51 3.44 -3.68
CA LEU A 98 7.71 3.30 -2.84
C LEU A 98 7.47 2.74 -1.42
N HIS A 99 6.22 2.43 -1.03
CA HIS A 99 5.95 1.95 0.32
C HIS A 99 6.56 0.58 0.59
N TYR A 100 7.04 0.41 1.82
CA TYR A 100 7.84 -0.76 2.22
C TYR A 100 7.13 -2.10 2.03
N ASP A 101 5.82 -2.13 2.21
CA ASP A 101 4.99 -3.32 2.03
C ASP A 101 4.75 -3.72 0.55
N HIS A 102 5.30 -2.93 -0.37
CA HIS A 102 5.31 -3.19 -1.82
C HIS A 102 6.72 -3.43 -2.37
N VAL A 103 7.76 -2.89 -1.72
CA VAL A 103 9.11 -2.87 -2.33
C VAL A 103 10.18 -3.56 -1.51
N SER A 104 9.93 -3.91 -0.25
CA SER A 104 10.98 -4.42 0.63
C SER A 104 11.54 -5.77 0.21
N GLY A 105 10.76 -6.62 -0.44
CA GLY A 105 11.23 -7.88 -0.98
C GLY A 105 12.22 -7.74 -2.15
N ASN A 106 12.35 -6.55 -2.75
CA ASN A 106 13.30 -6.29 -3.83
C ASN A 106 14.73 -6.71 -3.47
N VAL A 107 15.14 -6.54 -2.21
CA VAL A 107 16.51 -6.86 -1.76
C VAL A 107 16.83 -8.36 -1.78
N ALA A 108 15.82 -9.21 -1.81
CA ALA A 108 15.95 -10.67 -1.91
C ALA A 108 15.94 -11.18 -3.35
N MET A 109 15.64 -10.32 -4.33
CA MET A 109 15.58 -10.75 -5.72
C MET A 109 16.96 -11.16 -6.24
N PRO A 110 17.03 -12.16 -7.16
CA PRO A 110 18.27 -12.51 -7.84
C PRO A 110 18.98 -11.28 -8.43
N ALA A 111 20.31 -11.26 -8.38
CA ALA A 111 21.10 -10.10 -8.82
C ALA A 111 20.88 -9.70 -10.30
N ALA A 112 20.46 -10.65 -11.13
CA ALA A 112 20.13 -10.43 -12.55
C ALA A 112 18.69 -9.91 -12.78
N THR A 113 17.87 -9.79 -11.72
CA THR A 113 16.50 -9.30 -11.84
C THR A 113 16.51 -7.80 -12.15
N GLU A 114 15.87 -7.41 -13.26
CA GLU A 114 15.64 -6.01 -13.61
C GLU A 114 14.52 -5.45 -12.71
N ILE A 115 14.77 -4.30 -12.06
CA ILE A 115 13.74 -3.62 -11.26
C ILE A 115 13.37 -2.32 -11.96
N VAL A 116 12.06 -2.15 -12.21
CA VAL A 116 11.47 -1.03 -12.94
C VAL A 116 10.53 -0.27 -12.03
N ALA A 117 10.59 1.06 -12.04
CA ALA A 117 9.66 1.90 -11.31
C ALA A 117 9.47 3.27 -11.98
N HIS A 118 8.45 4.03 -11.56
CA HIS A 118 8.39 5.44 -11.89
C HIS A 118 9.62 6.19 -11.37
N ALA A 119 10.09 7.22 -12.09
CA ALA A 119 11.30 7.96 -11.75
C ALA A 119 11.27 8.53 -10.32
N TYR A 120 10.11 9.03 -9.86
CA TYR A 120 9.92 9.50 -8.49
C TYR A 120 10.14 8.37 -7.47
N THR A 121 9.52 7.20 -7.69
CA THR A 121 9.68 6.01 -6.83
C THR A 121 11.14 5.59 -6.77
N ALA A 122 11.82 5.45 -7.90
CA ALA A 122 13.23 5.06 -7.96
C ALA A 122 14.15 6.02 -7.21
N LYS A 123 13.88 7.33 -7.31
CA LYS A 123 14.66 8.37 -6.61
C LYS A 123 14.52 8.30 -5.09
N ASN A 124 13.33 7.98 -4.59
CA ASN A 124 12.99 8.13 -3.17
C ASN A 124 12.91 6.80 -2.41
N ILE A 125 12.93 5.64 -3.07
CA ILE A 125 12.71 4.31 -2.47
C ILE A 125 13.68 3.99 -1.31
N ALA A 126 14.92 4.43 -1.39
CA ALA A 126 15.93 4.18 -0.35
C ALA A 126 15.83 5.15 0.83
N THR A 127 15.27 6.32 0.62
CA THR A 127 15.18 7.40 1.62
C THR A 127 13.81 8.08 1.52
N PRO A 128 12.70 7.34 1.73
CA PRO A 128 11.37 7.94 1.68
C PRO A 128 11.19 8.93 2.84
N GLY A 129 10.30 9.88 2.65
CA GLY A 129 9.76 10.70 3.73
C GLY A 129 8.96 9.85 4.75
N PRO A 130 8.49 10.46 5.84
CA PRO A 130 7.59 9.79 6.77
C PRO A 130 6.34 9.28 6.03
N ILE A 131 6.11 7.97 6.07
CA ILE A 131 4.97 7.36 5.38
C ILE A 131 3.71 7.61 6.19
N ALA A 132 2.72 8.21 5.55
CA ALA A 132 1.43 8.57 6.17
C ALA A 132 1.60 9.36 7.48
N ASP A 133 2.60 10.25 7.52
CA ASP A 133 3.00 11.06 8.69
C ASP A 133 3.34 10.22 9.94
N SER A 134 3.70 8.95 9.76
CA SER A 134 4.10 8.08 10.87
C SER A 134 5.39 8.59 11.53
N THR A 135 5.35 8.72 12.85
CA THR A 135 6.54 9.05 13.66
C THR A 135 7.45 7.84 13.88
N THR A 136 6.95 6.62 13.59
CA THR A 136 7.72 5.38 13.70
C THR A 136 8.01 4.87 12.28
N PRO A 137 9.22 5.12 11.74
CA PRO A 137 9.55 4.62 10.42
C PRO A 137 9.60 3.09 10.43
N PRO A 138 9.05 2.43 9.41
CA PRO A 138 9.23 0.99 9.24
C PRO A 138 10.71 0.67 8.97
N GLN A 139 11.07 -0.62 9.07
CA GLN A 139 12.42 -1.10 8.76
C GLN A 139 12.82 -0.70 7.34
N ASN A 140 13.93 0.01 7.21
CA ASN A 140 14.46 0.41 5.92
C ASN A 140 15.48 -0.61 5.39
N VAL A 141 14.96 -1.61 4.67
CA VAL A 141 15.79 -2.69 4.10
C VAL A 141 16.86 -2.21 3.11
N PHE A 142 16.63 -1.09 2.43
CA PHE A 142 17.58 -0.54 1.45
C PHE A 142 18.80 0.10 2.15
N LYS A 143 18.59 0.70 3.33
CA LYS A 143 19.67 1.21 4.16
C LYS A 143 20.53 0.06 4.72
N GLU A 144 19.89 -1.06 5.07
CA GLU A 144 20.56 -2.26 5.56
C GLU A 144 21.25 -3.05 4.43
N ASN A 145 20.81 -2.89 3.19
CA ASN A 145 21.32 -3.58 1.99
C ASN A 145 21.72 -2.58 0.89
N PRO A 146 22.78 -1.79 1.07
CA PRO A 146 23.14 -0.71 0.13
C PRO A 146 23.29 -1.21 -1.31
N GLY A 147 22.59 -0.54 -2.24
CA GLY A 147 22.62 -0.83 -3.66
C GLY A 147 21.81 -2.03 -4.13
N LYS A 148 21.25 -2.84 -3.21
CA LYS A 148 20.37 -3.97 -3.58
C LYS A 148 18.93 -3.50 -3.72
N GLY A 149 18.21 -4.08 -4.67
CA GLY A 149 16.78 -3.89 -4.82
C GLY A 149 16.34 -2.50 -5.31
N ILE A 150 17.28 -1.64 -5.70
CA ILE A 150 16.98 -0.30 -6.21
C ILE A 150 16.62 -0.37 -7.70
N PRO A 151 15.50 0.26 -8.14
CA PRO A 151 15.12 0.32 -9.54
C PRO A 151 16.21 1.02 -10.37
N LYS A 152 16.64 0.37 -11.46
CA LYS A 152 17.63 0.93 -12.43
C LYS A 152 16.99 1.38 -13.73
N ARG A 153 15.85 0.80 -14.10
CA ARG A 153 15.06 1.24 -15.24
C ARG A 153 13.88 2.06 -14.76
N THR A 154 13.71 3.24 -15.33
CA THR A 154 12.66 4.18 -14.91
C THR A 154 11.82 4.67 -16.07
N PHE A 155 10.63 5.18 -15.76
CA PHE A 155 9.77 5.89 -16.69
C PHE A 155 9.12 7.09 -16.01
N THR A 156 8.56 8.02 -16.79
CA THR A 156 7.82 9.19 -16.29
C THR A 156 6.34 9.07 -16.60
N ASP A 157 5.96 8.96 -17.86
CA ASP A 157 4.54 8.95 -18.24
C ASP A 157 4.07 7.55 -18.64
N LYS A 158 4.85 6.89 -19.51
CA LYS A 158 4.52 5.57 -20.05
C LYS A 158 5.77 4.77 -20.38
N LEU A 159 5.69 3.44 -20.17
CA LEU A 159 6.67 2.48 -20.65
C LEU A 159 5.96 1.22 -21.13
N THR A 160 6.30 0.72 -22.30
CA THR A 160 5.87 -0.59 -22.79
C THR A 160 7.00 -1.59 -22.68
N ILE A 161 6.73 -2.76 -22.13
CA ILE A 161 7.67 -3.88 -21.96
C ILE A 161 7.08 -5.08 -22.70
N GLY A 162 7.90 -5.77 -23.48
CA GLY A 162 7.44 -6.93 -24.27
C GLY A 162 6.54 -6.55 -25.44
N SER A 163 5.88 -7.54 -26.02
CA SER A 163 4.98 -7.39 -27.16
C SER A 163 3.97 -8.55 -27.24
N GLY A 164 2.91 -8.39 -28.06
CA GLY A 164 1.91 -9.44 -28.24
C GLY A 164 1.23 -9.82 -26.91
N ALA A 165 1.14 -11.11 -26.64
CA ALA A 165 0.53 -11.64 -25.41
C ALA A 165 1.37 -11.35 -24.15
N ASP A 166 2.68 -11.14 -24.30
CA ASP A 166 3.61 -10.87 -23.20
C ASP A 166 3.78 -9.36 -22.92
N ARG A 167 2.96 -8.51 -23.55
CA ARG A 167 3.03 -7.05 -23.39
C ARG A 167 2.54 -6.63 -22.01
N ILE A 168 3.33 -5.75 -21.36
CA ILE A 168 2.99 -5.03 -20.14
C ILE A 168 3.12 -3.53 -20.46
N ASP A 169 2.09 -2.75 -20.13
CA ASP A 169 2.13 -1.29 -20.24
C ASP A 169 2.11 -0.67 -18.83
N LEU A 170 3.07 0.19 -18.58
CA LEU A 170 3.16 0.99 -17.36
C LEU A 170 2.72 2.41 -17.65
N TYR A 171 1.94 3.00 -16.75
CA TYR A 171 1.47 4.37 -16.88
C TYR A 171 1.61 5.11 -15.55
N HIS A 172 1.82 6.42 -15.64
CA HIS A 172 1.66 7.36 -14.54
C HIS A 172 0.68 8.46 -14.99
N PHE A 173 -0.37 8.72 -14.20
CA PHE A 173 -1.41 9.69 -14.54
C PHE A 173 -1.41 10.94 -13.66
N GLY A 174 -0.42 11.06 -12.79
CA GLY A 174 -0.25 12.13 -11.82
C GLY A 174 -0.23 11.61 -10.38
N PRO A 175 0.04 12.49 -9.41
CA PRO A 175 0.09 12.10 -8.00
C PRO A 175 -1.28 11.71 -7.47
N ALA A 176 -1.31 10.72 -6.58
CA ALA A 176 -2.49 10.28 -5.84
C ALA A 176 -2.08 9.77 -4.45
N HIS A 177 -1.78 8.47 -4.33
CA HIS A 177 -1.29 7.85 -3.10
C HIS A 177 0.14 8.33 -2.76
N THR A 178 1.01 8.33 -3.78
CA THR A 178 2.36 8.92 -3.74
C THR A 178 2.61 9.79 -4.97
N GLY A 179 3.81 10.37 -5.08
CA GLY A 179 4.23 11.11 -6.28
C GLY A 179 4.70 10.22 -7.43
N GLY A 180 4.73 8.90 -7.26
CA GLY A 180 5.29 7.97 -8.24
C GLY A 180 4.44 6.74 -8.51
N ASP A 181 3.11 6.85 -8.33
CA ASP A 181 2.19 5.74 -8.52
C ASP A 181 2.19 5.23 -9.96
N ALA A 182 2.41 3.93 -10.14
CA ALA A 182 2.40 3.26 -11.43
C ALA A 182 1.16 2.36 -11.57
N PHE A 183 0.50 2.48 -12.71
CA PHE A 183 -0.58 1.58 -13.15
C PHE A 183 0.01 0.57 -14.13
N VAL A 184 -0.09 -0.72 -13.81
CA VAL A 184 0.55 -1.80 -14.58
C VAL A 184 -0.52 -2.60 -15.30
N ALA A 185 -0.66 -2.40 -16.60
CA ALA A 185 -1.66 -3.08 -17.42
C ALA A 185 -1.07 -4.32 -18.12
N PHE A 186 -1.86 -5.38 -18.16
CA PHE A 186 -1.67 -6.60 -18.92
C PHE A 186 -2.71 -6.65 -20.05
N PRO A 187 -2.48 -5.98 -21.20
CA PRO A 187 -3.52 -5.74 -22.20
C PRO A 187 -4.15 -7.05 -22.75
N ALA A 188 -3.33 -8.07 -23.01
CA ALA A 188 -3.83 -9.36 -23.50
C ALA A 188 -4.78 -10.05 -22.49
N HIS A 189 -4.64 -9.75 -21.21
CA HIS A 189 -5.46 -10.31 -20.12
C HIS A 189 -6.60 -9.40 -19.70
N ARG A 190 -6.61 -8.15 -20.18
CA ARG A 190 -7.61 -7.12 -19.82
C ARG A 190 -7.63 -6.84 -18.30
N ILE A 191 -6.43 -6.86 -17.68
CA ILE A 191 -6.22 -6.69 -16.24
C ILE A 191 -5.24 -5.53 -16.00
N MET A 192 -5.48 -4.75 -14.94
CA MET A 192 -4.58 -3.70 -14.49
C MET A 192 -4.32 -3.83 -12.99
N HIS A 193 -3.05 -3.83 -12.58
CA HIS A 193 -2.63 -3.69 -11.18
C HIS A 193 -2.44 -2.21 -10.88
N VAL A 194 -3.04 -1.73 -9.79
CA VAL A 194 -3.09 -0.30 -9.48
C VAL A 194 -2.41 0.06 -8.16
N GLY A 195 -1.81 -0.93 -7.49
CA GLY A 195 -1.21 -0.70 -6.17
C GLY A 195 -2.20 -0.02 -5.22
N ASP A 196 -1.69 0.93 -4.44
CA ASP A 196 -2.46 1.64 -3.43
C ASP A 196 -3.13 2.92 -3.91
N THR A 197 -3.12 3.19 -5.23
CA THR A 197 -4.05 4.18 -5.79
C THR A 197 -5.51 3.74 -5.67
N TYR A 198 -5.75 2.44 -5.47
CA TYR A 198 -7.01 1.87 -4.99
C TYR A 198 -6.70 0.69 -4.06
N PRO A 199 -6.35 0.94 -2.78
CA PRO A 199 -5.94 -0.13 -1.87
C PRO A 199 -7.12 -1.02 -1.47
N ARG A 200 -8.23 -0.42 -1.12
CA ARG A 200 -9.50 -1.01 -0.67
C ARG A 200 -10.58 0.06 -0.60
N ASN A 201 -11.83 -0.33 -0.36
CA ASN A 201 -12.90 0.62 -0.09
C ASN A 201 -12.67 1.33 1.26
N GLY A 202 -12.58 2.66 1.23
CA GLY A 202 -12.30 3.53 2.38
C GLY A 202 -11.42 4.72 1.99
N LEU A 203 -11.10 5.61 2.92
CA LEU A 203 -10.15 6.68 2.64
C LEU A 203 -8.75 6.10 2.43
N PRO A 204 -8.11 6.37 1.27
CA PRO A 204 -6.75 5.91 1.01
C PRO A 204 -5.73 6.71 1.82
N ILE A 205 -4.53 6.17 1.95
CA ILE A 205 -3.40 6.98 2.40
C ILE A 205 -3.10 8.03 1.32
N MET A 206 -3.08 9.29 1.71
CA MET A 206 -2.61 10.43 0.92
C MET A 206 -1.25 10.81 1.47
N ASP A 207 -0.18 10.22 0.92
CA ASP A 207 1.14 10.29 1.54
C ASP A 207 1.86 11.60 1.22
N ARG A 208 1.57 12.62 2.05
CA ARG A 208 2.17 13.96 1.97
C ARG A 208 3.70 13.92 1.94
N GLY A 209 4.31 13.08 2.79
CA GLY A 209 5.77 12.96 2.89
C GLY A 209 6.44 12.43 1.63
N ASN A 210 5.68 11.74 0.78
CA ASN A 210 6.16 11.09 -0.42
C ASN A 210 5.42 11.53 -1.68
N GLY A 211 5.00 12.80 -1.74
CA GLY A 211 4.44 13.43 -2.93
C GLY A 211 3.02 13.01 -3.29
N GLY A 212 2.29 12.39 -2.39
CA GLY A 212 0.86 12.11 -2.54
C GLY A 212 0.03 13.40 -2.58
N SER A 213 -1.16 13.32 -3.14
CA SER A 213 -2.05 14.47 -3.30
C SER A 213 -3.50 14.09 -3.06
N GLY A 214 -4.16 14.80 -2.15
CA GLY A 214 -5.60 14.66 -1.95
C GLY A 214 -6.41 15.26 -3.09
N VAL A 215 -6.08 16.47 -3.50
CA VAL A 215 -6.84 17.20 -4.53
C VAL A 215 -6.75 16.54 -5.91
N HIS A 216 -5.62 15.95 -6.25
CA HIS A 216 -5.44 15.28 -7.54
C HIS A 216 -5.90 13.83 -7.55
N TYR A 217 -6.07 13.19 -6.41
CA TYR A 217 -6.28 11.75 -6.26
C TYR A 217 -7.37 11.17 -7.18
N ALA A 218 -8.59 11.65 -7.03
CA ALA A 218 -9.73 11.16 -7.80
C ALA A 218 -9.58 11.40 -9.31
N ASN A 219 -8.98 12.53 -9.70
CA ASN A 219 -8.74 12.83 -11.11
C ASN A 219 -7.68 11.90 -11.72
N THR A 220 -6.63 11.55 -10.96
CA THR A 220 -5.61 10.57 -11.37
C THR A 220 -6.25 9.21 -11.65
N ILE A 221 -7.14 8.74 -10.77
CA ILE A 221 -7.90 7.50 -10.97
C ILE A 221 -8.78 7.56 -12.24
N ARG A 222 -9.55 8.64 -12.42
CA ARG A 222 -10.40 8.79 -13.61
C ARG A 222 -9.60 8.82 -14.90
N LYS A 223 -8.42 9.47 -14.89
CA LYS A 223 -7.49 9.45 -16.03
C LYS A 223 -7.00 8.03 -16.32
N ALA A 224 -6.66 7.24 -15.27
CA ALA A 224 -6.22 5.86 -15.43
C ALA A 224 -7.30 4.98 -16.07
N VAL A 225 -8.53 5.01 -15.56
CA VAL A 225 -9.64 4.24 -16.12
C VAL A 225 -9.95 4.65 -17.58
N LYS A 226 -9.90 5.94 -17.89
CA LYS A 226 -10.12 6.44 -19.25
C LYS A 226 -8.94 6.15 -20.18
N GLY A 227 -7.72 6.26 -19.68
CA GLY A 227 -6.47 6.17 -20.46
C GLY A 227 -6.00 4.76 -20.75
N VAL A 228 -6.50 3.76 -19.99
CA VAL A 228 -6.17 2.34 -20.18
C VAL A 228 -7.43 1.58 -20.61
N PRO A 229 -7.72 1.50 -21.90
CA PRO A 229 -8.96 0.90 -22.40
C PRO A 229 -8.94 -0.63 -22.26
N ASN A 230 -10.15 -1.21 -22.35
CA ASN A 230 -10.35 -2.66 -22.38
C ASN A 230 -9.85 -3.41 -21.14
N ILE A 231 -9.95 -2.81 -19.98
CA ILE A 231 -9.69 -3.46 -18.68
C ILE A 231 -11.03 -3.96 -18.11
N ASP A 232 -11.07 -5.23 -17.71
CA ASP A 232 -12.23 -5.87 -17.08
C ASP A 232 -12.04 -6.04 -15.57
N SER A 233 -10.78 -6.20 -15.12
CA SER A 233 -10.46 -6.53 -13.74
C SER A 233 -9.29 -5.69 -13.22
N ILE A 234 -9.39 -5.29 -11.96
CA ILE A 234 -8.39 -4.50 -11.24
C ILE A 234 -7.81 -5.35 -10.10
N ILE A 235 -6.48 -5.46 -10.08
CA ILE A 235 -5.74 -5.96 -8.92
C ILE A 235 -5.44 -4.76 -8.03
N ASN A 236 -6.07 -4.72 -6.86
CA ASN A 236 -5.90 -3.69 -5.85
C ASN A 236 -4.69 -3.96 -4.96
N GLY A 237 -4.21 -2.94 -4.26
CA GLY A 237 -3.11 -3.10 -3.32
C GLY A 237 -3.40 -4.10 -2.19
N HIS A 238 -4.57 -4.02 -1.55
CA HIS A 238 -4.85 -4.73 -0.29
C HIS A 238 -6.21 -5.43 -0.21
N THR A 239 -6.89 -5.68 -1.32
CA THR A 239 -8.15 -6.43 -1.30
C THR A 239 -7.93 -7.94 -1.36
N PRO A 240 -8.82 -8.75 -0.77
CA PRO A 240 -8.75 -10.21 -0.86
C PRO A 240 -9.16 -10.76 -2.23
N ALA A 241 -9.77 -9.93 -3.08
CA ALA A 241 -10.22 -10.28 -4.43
C ALA A 241 -10.02 -9.10 -5.38
N ASN A 242 -10.00 -9.37 -6.66
CA ASN A 242 -9.96 -8.34 -7.69
C ASN A 242 -11.29 -7.58 -7.73
N THR A 243 -11.22 -6.33 -8.18
CA THR A 243 -12.36 -5.45 -8.40
C THR A 243 -12.51 -5.08 -9.86
N THR A 244 -13.37 -4.12 -10.19
CA THR A 244 -13.65 -3.67 -11.54
C THR A 244 -13.26 -2.20 -11.75
N PRO A 245 -13.13 -1.72 -12.99
CA PRO A 245 -13.01 -0.28 -13.28
C PRO A 245 -14.20 0.54 -12.74
N ALA A 246 -15.41 -0.04 -12.69
CA ALA A 246 -16.58 0.64 -12.11
C ALA A 246 -16.44 0.84 -10.60
N ASP A 247 -15.94 -0.18 -9.87
CA ASP A 247 -15.63 -0.05 -8.44
C ASP A 247 -14.56 1.01 -8.20
N MET A 248 -13.53 1.04 -9.05
CA MET A 248 -12.47 2.03 -8.98
C MET A 248 -12.99 3.47 -9.23
N LEU A 249 -13.94 3.66 -10.14
CA LEU A 249 -14.60 4.95 -10.34
C LEU A 249 -15.48 5.35 -9.16
N ARG A 250 -16.25 4.40 -8.58
CA ARG A 250 -17.02 4.64 -7.36
C ARG A 250 -16.13 5.05 -6.19
N PHE A 251 -14.96 4.43 -6.08
CA PHE A 251 -13.95 4.82 -5.10
C PHE A 251 -13.43 6.25 -5.36
N ALA A 252 -13.18 6.62 -6.62
CA ALA A 252 -12.79 7.99 -6.99
C ALA A 252 -13.88 9.01 -6.64
N ASP A 253 -15.17 8.65 -6.78
CA ASP A 253 -16.28 9.51 -6.38
C ASP A 253 -16.29 9.73 -4.87
N PHE A 254 -16.09 8.68 -4.08
CA PHE A 254 -15.94 8.78 -2.63
C PHE A 254 -14.80 9.71 -2.20
N VAL A 255 -13.62 9.56 -2.83
CA VAL A 255 -12.48 10.45 -2.55
C VAL A 255 -12.81 11.90 -2.95
N SER A 256 -13.50 12.10 -4.07
CA SER A 256 -13.95 13.45 -4.49
C SER A 256 -14.89 14.09 -3.48
N GLU A 257 -15.86 13.33 -2.93
CA GLU A 257 -16.77 13.84 -1.90
C GLU A 257 -16.02 14.25 -0.64
N PHE A 258 -15.05 13.45 -0.20
CA PHE A 258 -14.18 13.81 0.93
C PHE A 258 -13.40 15.09 0.67
N VAL A 259 -12.76 15.21 -0.49
CA VAL A 259 -11.99 16.42 -0.86
C VAL A 259 -12.90 17.66 -0.90
N ALA A 260 -14.08 17.55 -1.52
CA ALA A 260 -15.03 18.66 -1.58
C ALA A 260 -15.51 19.08 -0.20
N TYR A 261 -15.79 18.12 0.69
CA TYR A 261 -16.15 18.40 2.09
C TYR A 261 -15.03 19.16 2.81
N VAL A 262 -13.79 18.71 2.66
CA VAL A 262 -12.62 19.36 3.29
C VAL A 262 -12.45 20.79 2.75
N GLN A 263 -12.55 20.99 1.44
CA GLN A 263 -12.45 22.31 0.82
C GLN A 263 -13.56 23.28 1.29
N ALA A 264 -14.78 22.77 1.45
CA ALA A 264 -15.89 23.55 2.01
C ALA A 264 -15.62 23.94 3.47
N GLY A 265 -15.03 23.05 4.28
CA GLY A 265 -14.60 23.35 5.66
C GLY A 265 -13.55 24.46 5.71
N LYS A 266 -12.52 24.39 4.84
CA LYS A 266 -11.51 25.45 4.69
C LYS A 266 -12.15 26.79 4.36
N LYS A 267 -13.04 26.81 3.35
CA LYS A 267 -13.75 28.02 2.95
C LYS A 267 -14.62 28.62 4.07
N ALA A 268 -15.16 27.77 4.94
CA ALA A 268 -15.93 28.18 6.12
C ALA A 268 -15.04 28.64 7.31
N GLY A 269 -13.73 28.67 7.16
CA GLY A 269 -12.77 29.09 8.21
C GLY A 269 -12.57 28.08 9.33
N LYS A 270 -12.94 26.79 9.13
CA LYS A 270 -12.72 25.73 10.12
C LYS A 270 -11.25 25.31 10.16
N SER A 271 -10.79 24.87 11.34
CA SER A 271 -9.47 24.22 11.44
C SER A 271 -9.50 22.81 10.85
N ALA A 272 -8.31 22.26 10.53
CA ALA A 272 -8.19 20.90 10.02
C ALA A 272 -8.76 19.86 11.00
N GLU A 273 -8.51 20.05 12.30
CA GLU A 273 -9.02 19.18 13.36
C GLU A 273 -10.55 19.21 13.45
N GLN A 274 -11.16 20.39 13.29
CA GLN A 274 -12.61 20.54 13.28
C GLN A 274 -13.22 19.79 12.11
N VAL A 275 -12.66 19.98 10.91
CA VAL A 275 -13.14 19.30 9.70
C VAL A 275 -12.97 17.78 9.81
N ALA A 276 -11.82 17.30 10.29
CA ALA A 276 -11.57 15.88 10.50
C ALA A 276 -12.55 15.27 11.51
N LYS A 277 -12.80 15.94 12.64
CA LYS A 277 -13.72 15.47 13.69
C LYS A 277 -15.17 15.37 13.22
N GLU A 278 -15.59 16.26 12.34
CA GLU A 278 -16.95 16.32 11.84
C GLU A 278 -17.21 15.40 10.66
N TRP A 279 -16.16 14.90 9.98
CA TRP A 279 -16.30 14.00 8.82
C TRP A 279 -17.00 12.70 9.23
N LYS A 280 -17.95 12.31 8.41
CA LYS A 280 -18.63 11.01 8.49
C LYS A 280 -18.69 10.40 7.10
N THR A 281 -18.39 9.11 6.98
CA THR A 281 -18.59 8.38 5.73
C THR A 281 -20.04 8.50 5.29
N PRO A 282 -20.35 9.01 4.09
CA PRO A 282 -21.72 9.15 3.61
C PRO A 282 -22.43 7.79 3.53
N ALA A 283 -23.74 7.75 3.82
CA ALA A 283 -24.54 6.52 3.82
C ALA A 283 -24.52 5.75 2.48
N THR A 284 -24.25 6.45 1.37
CA THR A 284 -24.04 5.88 0.04
C THR A 284 -22.86 4.90 -0.02
N TYR A 285 -21.89 5.06 0.89
CA TYR A 285 -20.66 4.25 0.99
C TYR A 285 -20.62 3.44 2.29
N LYS A 286 -21.78 2.93 2.76
CA LYS A 286 -21.89 2.13 4.00
C LYS A 286 -21.07 0.84 4.00
N ASP A 287 -20.64 0.36 2.83
CA ASP A 287 -19.77 -0.78 2.59
C ASP A 287 -18.29 -0.41 2.56
N PHE A 288 -17.97 0.89 2.73
CA PHE A 288 -16.59 1.36 2.84
C PHE A 288 -16.14 1.31 4.30
N ALA A 289 -14.82 1.14 4.50
CA ALA A 289 -14.25 1.14 5.84
C ALA A 289 -14.50 2.47 6.57
N ASP A 290 -14.59 2.40 7.89
CA ASP A 290 -14.64 3.58 8.75
C ASP A 290 -13.46 4.52 8.49
N PRO A 291 -13.61 5.83 8.79
CA PRO A 291 -12.49 6.77 8.69
C PRO A 291 -11.28 6.29 9.50
N PRO A 292 -10.06 6.60 9.03
CA PRO A 292 -8.86 6.25 9.77
C PRO A 292 -8.80 6.96 11.13
N VAL A 293 -7.85 6.58 11.98
CA VAL A 293 -7.62 7.25 13.26
C VAL A 293 -7.47 8.76 13.07
N MET A 294 -7.92 9.53 14.08
CA MET A 294 -8.06 11.00 13.97
C MET A 294 -6.78 11.71 13.53
N GLU A 295 -5.63 11.29 14.01
CA GLU A 295 -4.33 11.85 13.62
C GLU A 295 -4.11 11.77 12.09
N ARG A 296 -4.35 10.59 11.50
CA ARG A 296 -4.22 10.39 10.06
C ARG A 296 -5.28 11.14 9.26
N LEU A 297 -6.52 11.17 9.75
CA LEU A 297 -7.58 11.93 9.09
C LEU A 297 -7.28 13.44 9.08
N THR A 298 -6.77 13.97 10.19
CA THR A 298 -6.34 15.38 10.30
C THR A 298 -5.18 15.68 9.34
N SER A 299 -4.24 14.74 9.17
CA SER A 299 -3.15 14.90 8.20
C SER A 299 -3.69 15.00 6.77
N TYR A 300 -4.66 14.17 6.37
CA TYR A 300 -5.28 14.26 5.04
C TYR A 300 -6.01 15.59 4.83
N VAL A 301 -6.73 16.07 5.84
CA VAL A 301 -7.40 17.38 5.79
C VAL A 301 -6.36 18.50 5.65
N THR A 302 -5.25 18.43 6.40
CA THR A 302 -4.17 19.41 6.32
C THR A 302 -3.54 19.45 4.94
N LEU A 303 -3.24 18.28 4.35
CA LEU A 303 -2.73 18.18 2.98
C LEU A 303 -3.67 18.87 1.99
N ILE A 304 -4.97 18.54 2.04
CA ILE A 304 -5.96 19.12 1.14
C ILE A 304 -6.09 20.64 1.37
N PHE A 305 -5.98 21.11 2.62
CA PHE A 305 -5.95 22.53 2.92
C PHE A 305 -4.75 23.25 2.26
N GLU A 306 -3.57 22.65 2.32
CA GLU A 306 -2.36 23.21 1.69
C GLU A 306 -2.47 23.24 0.16
N GLU A 307 -3.04 22.20 -0.44
CA GLU A 307 -3.23 22.12 -1.89
C GLU A 307 -4.38 23.01 -2.41
N THR A 308 -5.33 23.40 -1.55
CA THR A 308 -6.46 24.23 -1.95
C THR A 308 -6.05 25.71 -1.89
N LYS A 309 -6.10 26.40 -3.05
CA LYS A 309 -5.82 27.84 -3.18
C LYS A 309 -6.96 28.71 -2.60
#